data_ad862abac3d8f2a0d5fcfbef099f6f55
#
_entry.id   ad862abac3d8f2a0d5fcfbef099f6f55
#
_cell.length_a   1.000
_cell.length_b   1.000
_cell.length_c   1.000
_cell.angle_alpha   90.00
_cell.angle_beta   90.00
_cell.angle_gamma   90.00
#
_symmetry.space_group_name_H-M   'P 1'
#
loop_
_entity.id
_entity.type
_entity.pdbx_description
1 polymer ?
#
loop_
_entity_poly.entity_id
_entity_poly.type
_entity_poly.pdbx_seq_one_letter_code
_entity_poly.pdbx_strand_id
1 'polypeptide(L)'
;MADPDELPFSERSLVAEEPVAREAVPPPAPPRSFQAAAGIQGRQFAEQCDTLLTHLGFELHGRRVLGEVGVEIDQEAVSPTGTTVWFEYKGSVQGHRPGLRRTDTLKKAIANGALLRALPDPAPYVVITSHLPEAGSGAAMLAAATELRYLVDVVCLYDPTATARLTRW
;
A
#
# COMPACT_ATOMS: atom_id res chain seq x y z
N MET A 1 46.19 -51.34 -62.99
CA MET A 1 44.89 -50.97 -63.52
C MET A 1 44.12 -50.45 -62.32
N ALA A 2 44.28 -49.14 -62.09
CA ALA A 2 43.71 -48.47 -60.94
C ALA A 2 42.42 -47.76 -61.39
N ASP A 3 41.41 -47.91 -60.59
CA ASP A 3 40.09 -47.35 -60.85
C ASP A 3 40.07 -45.91 -60.24
N PRO A 4 39.72 -44.93 -61.04
CA PRO A 4 39.61 -43.58 -60.54
C PRO A 4 38.13 -43.24 -60.30
N ASP A 5 37.67 -43.24 -59.10
CA ASP A 5 36.51 -42.39 -58.73
C ASP A 5 36.20 -42.54 -57.25
N GLU A 6 36.86 -41.74 -56.44
CA GLU A 6 36.31 -41.33 -55.15
C GLU A 6 36.64 -39.86 -54.93
N LEU A 7 35.69 -39.00 -55.31
CA LEU A 7 35.71 -37.59 -54.92
C LEU A 7 35.22 -37.48 -53.47
N PRO A 8 35.92 -36.72 -52.62
CA PRO A 8 35.50 -36.55 -51.26
C PRO A 8 34.25 -35.67 -51.18
N PHE A 9 33.30 -36.17 -50.42
CA PHE A 9 32.09 -35.44 -50.04
C PHE A 9 32.46 -34.12 -49.36
N SER A 10 32.09 -33.01 -49.98
CA SER A 10 32.22 -31.68 -49.46
C SER A 10 31.34 -31.58 -48.19
N GLU A 11 32.00 -31.37 -47.03
CA GLU A 11 31.33 -31.01 -45.82
C GLU A 11 30.57 -29.69 -46.02
N ARG A 12 29.26 -29.78 -46.21
CA ARG A 12 28.40 -28.65 -46.04
C ARG A 12 28.35 -28.31 -44.53
N SER A 13 29.06 -27.30 -44.14
CA SER A 13 28.93 -26.66 -42.84
C SER A 13 27.50 -26.22 -42.65
N LEU A 14 26.76 -26.98 -41.87
CA LEU A 14 25.47 -26.55 -41.34
C LEU A 14 25.77 -25.50 -40.29
N VAL A 15 25.80 -24.24 -40.70
CA VAL A 15 25.70 -23.11 -39.74
C VAL A 15 24.33 -23.21 -39.13
N ALA A 16 24.25 -23.73 -37.91
CA ALA A 16 23.06 -23.65 -37.10
C ALA A 16 22.80 -22.16 -36.83
N GLU A 17 21.78 -21.63 -37.46
CA GLU A 17 21.25 -20.30 -37.06
C GLU A 17 20.78 -20.43 -35.61
N GLU A 18 21.51 -19.78 -34.71
CA GLU A 18 21.04 -19.62 -33.34
C GLU A 18 19.66 -18.91 -33.38
N PRO A 19 18.66 -19.41 -32.63
CA PRO A 19 17.38 -18.73 -32.56
C PRO A 19 17.61 -17.36 -31.91
N VAL A 20 17.43 -16.31 -32.71
CA VAL A 20 17.35 -14.93 -32.22
C VAL A 20 16.33 -14.91 -31.10
N ALA A 21 16.78 -14.71 -29.87
CA ALA A 21 15.92 -14.57 -28.73
C ALA A 21 14.94 -13.42 -29.03
N ARG A 22 13.69 -13.76 -29.22
CA ARG A 22 12.62 -12.77 -29.33
C ARG A 22 12.59 -12.03 -28.01
N GLU A 23 13.06 -10.79 -28.05
CA GLU A 23 12.95 -9.86 -26.95
C GLU A 23 11.49 -9.86 -26.50
N ALA A 24 11.23 -10.29 -25.26
CA ALA A 24 9.89 -10.34 -24.70
C ALA A 24 9.34 -8.92 -24.68
N VAL A 25 8.37 -8.64 -25.52
CA VAL A 25 7.66 -7.34 -25.49
C VAL A 25 7.06 -7.21 -24.10
N PRO A 26 7.43 -6.16 -23.33
CA PRO A 26 6.86 -5.96 -22.02
C PRO A 26 5.33 -5.85 -22.14
N PRO A 27 4.57 -6.38 -21.15
CA PRO A 27 3.13 -6.29 -21.19
C PRO A 27 2.71 -4.82 -21.30
N PRO A 28 1.67 -4.51 -22.06
CA PRO A 28 1.19 -3.13 -22.23
C PRO A 28 0.89 -2.53 -20.86
N ALA A 29 1.39 -1.31 -20.63
CA ALA A 29 1.11 -0.57 -19.40
C ALA A 29 -0.42 -0.48 -19.22
N PRO A 30 -0.93 -0.64 -17.98
CA PRO A 30 -2.36 -0.52 -17.73
C PRO A 30 -2.86 0.83 -18.23
N PRO A 31 -4.06 0.88 -18.81
CA PRO A 31 -4.57 2.10 -19.42
C PRO A 31 -4.53 3.27 -18.42
N ARG A 32 -4.03 4.41 -18.84
CA ARG A 32 -3.89 5.65 -18.03
C ARG A 32 -5.16 6.01 -17.26
N SER A 33 -6.33 5.62 -17.78
CA SER A 33 -7.63 5.77 -17.14
C SER A 33 -7.75 5.03 -15.79
N PHE A 34 -7.13 3.86 -15.63
CA PHE A 34 -7.19 3.10 -14.38
C PHE A 34 -6.34 3.75 -13.28
N GLN A 35 -5.15 4.21 -13.60
CA GLN A 35 -4.29 4.92 -12.64
C GLN A 35 -4.86 6.30 -12.26
N ALA A 36 -5.45 7.01 -13.21
CA ALA A 36 -6.13 8.28 -12.96
C ALA A 36 -7.36 8.08 -12.05
N ALA A 37 -8.17 7.05 -12.30
CA ALA A 37 -9.32 6.71 -11.47
C ALA A 37 -8.92 6.32 -10.04
N ALA A 38 -7.86 5.51 -9.88
CA ALA A 38 -7.34 5.14 -8.57
C ALA A 38 -6.83 6.36 -7.78
N GLY A 39 -6.16 7.29 -8.45
CA GLY A 39 -5.72 8.55 -7.83
C GLY A 39 -6.87 9.48 -7.41
N ILE A 40 -7.93 9.54 -8.20
CA ILE A 40 -9.15 10.32 -7.87
C ILE A 40 -9.84 9.72 -6.65
N GLN A 41 -9.99 8.41 -6.59
CA GLN A 41 -10.63 7.72 -5.48
C GLN A 41 -9.84 7.85 -4.17
N GLY A 42 -8.50 7.80 -4.24
CA GLY A 42 -7.64 8.04 -3.10
C GLY A 42 -7.82 9.44 -2.53
N ARG A 43 -7.90 10.45 -3.39
CA ARG A 43 -8.17 11.84 -2.96
C ARG A 43 -9.55 12.00 -2.35
N GLN A 44 -10.59 11.43 -2.94
CA GLN A 44 -11.95 11.46 -2.41
C GLN A 44 -12.03 10.80 -1.02
N PHE A 45 -11.32 9.68 -0.82
CA PHE A 45 -11.28 9.03 0.48
C PHE A 45 -10.56 9.90 1.52
N ALA A 46 -9.43 10.52 1.17
CA ALA A 46 -8.71 11.44 2.05
C ALA A 46 -9.58 12.65 2.43
N GLU A 47 -10.28 13.25 1.48
CA GLU A 47 -11.22 14.35 1.73
C GLU A 47 -12.35 13.96 2.68
N GLN A 48 -12.86 12.73 2.59
CA GLN A 48 -13.87 12.21 3.52
C GLN A 48 -13.30 12.03 4.93
N CYS A 49 -12.06 11.54 5.05
CA CYS A 49 -11.36 11.42 6.33
C CYS A 49 -11.15 12.80 6.97
N ASP A 50 -10.66 13.77 6.21
CA ASP A 50 -10.43 15.13 6.68
C ASP A 50 -11.75 15.79 7.11
N THR A 51 -12.82 15.59 6.35
CA THR A 51 -14.16 16.08 6.71
C THR A 51 -14.64 15.50 8.05
N LEU A 52 -14.46 14.18 8.24
CA LEU A 52 -14.81 13.52 9.50
C LEU A 52 -14.01 14.11 10.67
N LEU A 53 -12.68 14.18 10.54
CA LEU A 53 -11.82 14.71 11.60
C LEU A 53 -12.16 16.15 11.94
N THR A 54 -12.38 17.00 10.95
CA THR A 54 -12.82 18.39 11.14
C THR A 54 -14.17 18.45 11.87
N HIS A 55 -15.12 17.60 11.48
CA HIS A 55 -16.43 17.53 12.15
C HIS A 55 -16.32 17.11 13.62
N LEU A 56 -15.36 16.26 13.95
CA LEU A 56 -15.05 15.84 15.32
C LEU A 56 -14.21 16.86 16.09
N GLY A 57 -13.88 18.00 15.48
CA GLY A 57 -13.17 19.11 16.13
C GLY A 57 -11.64 18.99 16.11
N PHE A 58 -11.08 18.11 15.29
CA PHE A 58 -9.62 18.07 15.11
C PHE A 58 -9.14 19.27 14.29
N GLU A 59 -8.01 19.83 14.68
CA GLU A 59 -7.25 20.80 13.89
C GLU A 59 -6.29 20.06 12.97
N LEU A 60 -6.47 20.19 11.65
CA LEU A 60 -5.69 19.45 10.65
C LEU A 60 -4.43 20.24 10.26
N HIS A 61 -3.27 19.61 10.35
CA HIS A 61 -1.98 20.19 9.99
C HIS A 61 -1.43 19.66 8.66
N GLY A 62 -2.12 18.68 8.06
CA GLY A 62 -1.73 18.11 6.79
C GLY A 62 -0.66 17.01 6.91
N ARG A 63 -0.08 16.69 5.78
CA ARG A 63 0.95 15.68 5.60
C ARG A 63 2.23 16.03 6.33
N ARG A 64 2.86 15.02 6.94
CA ARG A 64 4.14 15.18 7.63
C ARG A 64 5.11 14.06 7.24
N VAL A 65 6.37 14.43 7.03
CA VAL A 65 7.48 13.50 6.79
C VAL A 65 8.35 13.44 8.04
N LEU A 66 8.51 12.24 8.59
CA LEU A 66 9.36 11.94 9.74
C LEU A 66 10.66 11.31 9.23
N GLY A 67 11.65 12.18 8.94
CA GLY A 67 12.90 11.79 8.28
C GLY A 67 13.74 10.80 9.09
N GLU A 68 13.65 10.82 10.42
CA GLU A 68 14.42 9.97 11.33
C GLU A 68 14.07 8.48 11.15
N VAL A 69 12.84 8.19 10.76
CA VAL A 69 12.35 6.81 10.54
C VAL A 69 11.90 6.56 9.11
N GLY A 70 11.97 7.58 8.25
CA GLY A 70 11.60 7.48 6.84
C GLY A 70 10.10 7.22 6.61
N VAL A 71 9.24 7.65 7.54
CA VAL A 71 7.80 7.48 7.48
C VAL A 71 7.13 8.80 7.11
N GLU A 72 6.19 8.72 6.20
CA GLU A 72 5.30 9.80 5.81
C GLU A 72 3.91 9.56 6.39
N ILE A 73 3.37 10.56 7.07
CA ILE A 73 2.04 10.58 7.67
C ILE A 73 1.10 11.32 6.72
N ASP A 74 -0.06 10.72 6.42
CA ASP A 74 -1.05 11.35 5.53
C ASP A 74 -1.67 12.59 6.17
N GLN A 75 -1.96 12.56 7.48
CA GLN A 75 -2.52 13.68 8.22
C GLN A 75 -1.99 13.73 9.65
N GLU A 76 -1.32 14.82 10.04
CA GLU A 76 -1.11 15.18 11.43
C GLU A 76 -2.27 16.07 11.89
N ALA A 77 -2.86 15.77 13.03
CA ALA A 77 -3.96 16.56 13.57
C ALA A 77 -3.86 16.69 15.09
N VAL A 78 -4.41 17.79 15.61
CA VAL A 78 -4.55 18.02 17.05
C VAL A 78 -6.01 17.84 17.42
N SER A 79 -6.27 16.99 18.41
CA SER A 79 -7.60 16.71 18.91
C SER A 79 -8.18 17.87 19.70
N PRO A 80 -9.51 17.88 19.99
CA PRO A 80 -10.12 18.88 20.87
C PRO A 80 -9.51 18.95 22.27
N THR A 81 -8.88 17.86 22.73
CA THR A 81 -8.20 17.81 24.05
C THR A 81 -6.74 18.28 23.99
N GLY A 82 -6.24 18.66 22.80
CA GLY A 82 -4.86 19.12 22.60
C GLY A 82 -3.86 17.99 22.33
N THR A 83 -4.31 16.77 22.08
CA THR A 83 -3.43 15.65 21.79
C THR A 83 -3.11 15.60 20.29
N THR A 84 -1.82 15.58 19.94
CA THR A 84 -1.40 15.31 18.56
C THR A 84 -1.63 13.84 18.22
N VAL A 85 -2.26 13.58 17.07
CA VAL A 85 -2.54 12.23 16.54
C VAL A 85 -2.06 12.17 15.10
N TRP A 86 -1.44 11.07 14.73
CA TRP A 86 -1.01 10.80 13.35
C TRP A 86 -1.98 9.83 12.67
N PHE A 87 -2.51 10.26 11.55
CA PHE A 87 -3.47 9.47 10.77
C PHE A 87 -2.86 8.97 9.46
N GLU A 88 -3.11 7.73 9.16
CA GLU A 88 -2.82 7.08 7.89
C GLU A 88 -4.12 6.73 7.20
N TYR A 89 -4.28 7.09 5.93
CA TYR A 89 -5.49 6.87 5.17
C TYR A 89 -5.31 5.69 4.20
N LYS A 90 -6.07 4.63 4.40
CA LYS A 90 -6.01 3.41 3.60
C LYS A 90 -7.39 3.10 3.01
N GLY A 91 -7.82 3.94 2.05
CA GLY A 91 -9.08 3.80 1.35
C GLY A 91 -8.92 3.41 -0.11
N SER A 92 -9.75 2.49 -0.56
CA SER A 92 -10.01 2.21 -1.96
C SER A 92 -11.45 1.76 -2.06
N VAL A 93 -12.22 2.40 -2.91
CA VAL A 93 -13.64 2.07 -3.12
C VAL A 93 -13.80 0.96 -4.15
N GLN A 94 -12.78 0.73 -4.99
CA GLN A 94 -12.81 -0.24 -6.08
C GLN A 94 -11.67 -1.25 -5.98
N GLY A 95 -11.95 -2.47 -6.41
CA GLY A 95 -11.02 -3.58 -6.45
C GLY A 95 -11.47 -4.78 -5.63
N HIS A 96 -10.86 -5.94 -5.87
CA HIS A 96 -11.23 -7.20 -5.20
C HIS A 96 -10.98 -7.19 -3.69
N ARG A 97 -10.06 -6.33 -3.21
CA ARG A 97 -9.71 -6.21 -1.79
C ARG A 97 -9.43 -4.75 -1.44
N PRO A 98 -10.48 -3.96 -1.18
CA PRO A 98 -10.32 -2.54 -0.83
C PRO A 98 -9.76 -2.33 0.59
N GLY A 99 -9.12 -1.19 0.81
CA GLY A 99 -8.60 -0.80 2.12
C GLY A 99 -7.59 -1.79 2.69
N LEU A 100 -7.73 -2.13 3.96
CA LEU A 100 -6.85 -3.07 4.66
C LEU A 100 -7.13 -4.56 4.36
N ARG A 101 -8.12 -4.87 3.53
CA ARG A 101 -8.28 -6.23 2.97
C ARG A 101 -7.11 -6.62 2.06
N ARG A 102 -6.35 -5.65 1.54
CA ARG A 102 -5.08 -5.89 0.84
C ARG A 102 -3.97 -6.11 1.84
N THR A 103 -3.39 -7.29 1.79
CA THR A 103 -2.33 -7.71 2.73
C THR A 103 -1.08 -6.83 2.64
N ASP A 104 -0.68 -6.38 1.45
CA ASP A 104 0.43 -5.46 1.26
C ASP A 104 0.17 -4.08 1.88
N THR A 105 -1.04 -3.56 1.72
CA THR A 105 -1.47 -2.29 2.32
C THR A 105 -1.48 -2.38 3.86
N LEU A 106 -2.00 -3.48 4.39
CA LEU A 106 -1.99 -3.75 5.83
C LEU A 106 -0.56 -3.87 6.38
N LYS A 107 0.30 -4.66 5.73
CA LYS A 107 1.70 -4.81 6.14
C LYS A 107 2.44 -3.47 6.12
N LYS A 108 2.19 -2.61 5.12
CA LYS A 108 2.79 -1.28 5.06
C LYS A 108 2.36 -0.42 6.25
N ALA A 109 1.07 -0.39 6.59
CA ALA A 109 0.58 0.35 7.74
C ALA A 109 1.21 -0.15 9.06
N ILE A 110 1.31 -1.47 9.25
CA ILE A 110 1.96 -2.08 10.41
C ILE A 110 3.45 -1.71 10.48
N ALA A 111 4.16 -1.80 9.36
CA ALA A 111 5.58 -1.44 9.30
C ALA A 111 5.80 0.03 9.65
N ASN A 112 4.98 0.94 9.11
CA ASN A 112 5.03 2.36 9.48
C ASN A 112 4.82 2.56 10.98
N GLY A 113 3.79 1.93 11.56
CA GLY A 113 3.52 2.01 12.99
C GLY A 113 4.67 1.48 13.86
N ALA A 114 5.30 0.39 13.44
CA ALA A 114 6.47 -0.16 14.14
C ALA A 114 7.67 0.79 14.09
N LEU A 115 7.93 1.43 12.94
CA LEU A 115 9.00 2.41 12.77
C LEU A 115 8.74 3.67 13.60
N LEU A 116 7.50 4.15 13.62
CA LEU A 116 7.11 5.34 14.38
C LEU A 116 7.36 5.15 15.89
N ARG A 117 7.19 3.93 16.41
CA ARG A 117 7.48 3.63 17.82
C ARG A 117 8.96 3.71 18.20
N ALA A 118 9.87 3.73 17.23
CA ALA A 118 11.29 3.94 17.49
C ALA A 118 11.62 5.43 17.81
N LEU A 119 10.70 6.34 17.56
CA LEU A 119 10.87 7.76 17.93
C LEU A 119 10.83 7.91 19.45
N PRO A 120 11.54 8.91 20.01
CA PRO A 120 11.57 9.15 21.45
C PRO A 120 10.20 9.49 22.05
N ASP A 121 9.38 10.22 21.32
CA ASP A 121 8.03 10.66 21.72
C ASP A 121 7.05 10.53 20.57
N PRO A 122 6.63 9.29 20.23
CA PRO A 122 5.75 9.06 19.12
C PRO A 122 4.31 9.45 19.46
N ALA A 123 3.68 10.24 18.60
CA ALA A 123 2.25 10.47 18.69
C ALA A 123 1.47 9.17 18.42
N PRO A 124 0.26 9.02 18.95
CA PRO A 124 -0.63 7.92 18.62
C PRO A 124 -0.82 7.81 17.11
N TYR A 125 -0.61 6.61 16.57
CA TYR A 125 -0.76 6.32 15.13
C TYR A 125 -2.04 5.55 14.88
N VAL A 126 -2.97 6.18 14.15
CA VAL A 126 -4.32 5.69 13.88
C VAL A 126 -4.49 5.50 12.37
N VAL A 127 -5.00 4.36 11.97
CA VAL A 127 -5.31 4.09 10.55
C VAL A 127 -6.80 4.27 10.32
N ILE A 128 -7.18 5.14 9.38
CA ILE A 128 -8.55 5.22 8.86
C ILE A 128 -8.61 4.46 7.55
N THR A 129 -9.52 3.50 7.47
CA THR A 129 -9.66 2.63 6.30
C THR A 129 -11.09 2.56 5.78
N SER A 130 -11.23 2.21 4.51
CA SER A 130 -12.54 1.93 3.92
C SER A 130 -13.07 0.53 4.27
N HIS A 131 -12.19 -0.45 4.49
CA HIS A 131 -12.56 -1.84 4.76
C HIS A 131 -11.53 -2.52 5.66
N LEU A 132 -12.02 -3.32 6.59
CA LEU A 132 -11.21 -4.16 7.47
C LEU A 132 -11.13 -5.60 6.94
N PRO A 133 -10.03 -6.33 7.22
CA PRO A 133 -9.98 -7.77 7.00
C PRO A 133 -10.90 -8.47 8.01
N GLU A 134 -11.81 -9.32 7.53
CA GLU A 134 -12.83 -9.98 8.37
C GLU A 134 -12.33 -11.31 8.94
N ALA A 135 -11.41 -11.98 8.25
CA ALA A 135 -10.93 -13.30 8.64
C ALA A 135 -9.52 -13.58 8.08
N GLY A 136 -8.95 -14.71 8.48
CA GLY A 136 -7.68 -15.24 7.99
C GLY A 136 -6.47 -14.45 8.45
N SER A 137 -5.38 -14.54 7.67
CA SER A 137 -4.08 -13.92 8.03
C SER A 137 -4.16 -12.39 8.17
N GLY A 138 -5.00 -11.72 7.40
CA GLY A 138 -5.19 -10.27 7.51
C GLY A 138 -5.78 -9.87 8.86
N ALA A 139 -6.84 -10.54 9.31
CA ALA A 139 -7.43 -10.29 10.62
C ALA A 139 -6.46 -10.60 11.76
N ALA A 140 -5.72 -11.70 11.65
CA ALA A 140 -4.70 -12.08 12.64
C ALA A 140 -3.56 -11.04 12.73
N MET A 141 -3.05 -10.56 11.59
CA MET A 141 -2.02 -9.51 11.56
C MET A 141 -2.53 -8.21 12.17
N LEU A 142 -3.77 -7.82 11.86
CA LEU A 142 -4.37 -6.60 12.41
C LEU A 142 -4.51 -6.69 13.93
N ALA A 143 -5.02 -7.81 14.45
CA ALA A 143 -5.15 -8.04 15.88
C ALA A 143 -3.78 -7.98 16.59
N ALA A 144 -2.76 -8.66 16.06
CA ALA A 144 -1.42 -8.63 16.62
C ALA A 144 -0.80 -7.23 16.61
N ALA A 145 -0.96 -6.49 15.51
CA ALA A 145 -0.43 -5.12 15.39
C ALA A 145 -1.09 -4.15 16.38
N THR A 146 -2.37 -4.33 16.64
CA THR A 146 -3.11 -3.53 17.62
C THR A 146 -2.72 -3.89 19.05
N GLU A 147 -2.56 -5.18 19.36
CA GLU A 147 -2.08 -5.66 20.66
C GLU A 147 -0.66 -5.15 20.97
N LEU A 148 0.24 -5.22 19.99
CA LEU A 148 1.60 -4.68 20.07
C LEU A 148 1.64 -3.14 20.05
N ARG A 149 0.51 -2.48 19.85
CA ARG A 149 0.35 -1.02 19.75
C ARG A 149 1.19 -0.38 18.64
N TYR A 150 1.48 -1.11 17.57
CA TYR A 150 2.00 -0.53 16.33
C TYR A 150 0.93 0.33 15.66
N LEU A 151 -0.32 -0.13 15.74
CA LEU A 151 -1.51 0.65 15.39
C LEU A 151 -2.28 0.90 16.69
N VAL A 152 -2.41 2.15 17.09
CA VAL A 152 -3.11 2.50 18.34
C VAL A 152 -4.61 2.31 18.19
N ASP A 153 -5.15 2.62 17.01
CA ASP A 153 -6.50 2.27 16.60
C ASP A 153 -6.57 2.08 15.08
N VAL A 154 -7.56 1.34 14.63
CA VAL A 154 -7.91 1.18 13.23
C VAL A 154 -9.41 1.40 13.07
N VAL A 155 -9.76 2.44 12.35
CA VAL A 155 -11.13 2.93 12.22
C VAL A 155 -11.64 2.70 10.80
N CYS A 156 -12.75 1.96 10.64
CA CYS A 156 -13.46 1.92 9.38
C CYS A 156 -14.29 3.19 9.22
N LEU A 157 -14.02 3.97 8.16
CA LEU A 157 -14.70 5.25 7.92
C LEU A 157 -16.22 5.11 7.80
N TYR A 158 -16.69 4.00 7.26
CA TYR A 158 -18.10 3.75 6.98
C TYR A 158 -18.83 2.99 8.11
N ASP A 159 -18.15 2.77 9.24
CA ASP A 159 -18.75 2.19 10.45
C ASP A 159 -18.92 3.29 11.51
N PRO A 160 -20.15 3.72 11.81
CA PRO A 160 -20.40 4.76 12.81
C PRO A 160 -19.90 4.40 14.21
N THR A 161 -19.90 3.12 14.58
CA THR A 161 -19.38 2.65 15.87
C THR A 161 -17.85 2.80 15.92
N ALA A 162 -17.18 2.51 14.81
CA ALA A 162 -15.73 2.68 14.71
C ALA A 162 -15.35 4.17 14.75
N THR A 163 -16.02 5.02 13.98
CA THR A 163 -15.72 6.46 13.92
C THR A 163 -16.01 7.17 15.24
N ALA A 164 -17.00 6.73 16.00
CA ALA A 164 -17.30 7.27 17.33
C ALA A 164 -16.11 7.11 18.30
N ARG A 165 -15.23 6.13 18.11
CA ARG A 165 -14.01 5.98 18.94
C ARG A 165 -13.03 7.13 18.81
N LEU A 166 -13.08 7.87 17.72
CA LEU A 166 -12.20 9.05 17.52
C LEU A 166 -12.52 10.18 18.50
N THR A 167 -13.71 10.23 19.09
CA THR A 167 -14.07 11.24 20.08
C THR A 167 -13.35 11.10 21.42
N ARG A 168 -12.60 10.02 21.63
CA ARG A 168 -11.82 9.81 22.86
C ARG A 168 -10.54 10.63 22.92
N TRP A 169 -10.09 11.14 21.79
CA TRP A 169 -8.91 12.00 21.68
C TRP A 169 -9.28 13.47 22.01
#